data_2a9ca6438e339bc62c280714763aa54b
#
_entry.id   2a9ca6438e339bc62c280714763aa54b
#
_cell.length_a   1.000
_cell.length_b   1.000
_cell.length_c   1.000
_cell.angle_alpha   90.00
_cell.angle_beta   90.00
_cell.angle_gamma   90.00
#
_symmetry.space_group_name_H-M   'P 1'
#
loop_
_entity.id
_entity.type
_entity.pdbx_description
1 polymer ?
#
loop_
_entity_poly.entity_id
_entity_poly.type
_entity_poly.pdbx_seq_one_letter_code
_entity_poly.pdbx_strand_id
1 'polypeptide(L)'
;MPKVKENCCVVGIYSLTGKNVVPMVFDALRALQHRGQEAWGFAVPNKPPFKKIGLVSHSSSEFKKIAQEYASPCVIGHVRYSTMGTSTLANAQPLKVKDLCIAHNGTIANAQEISNLVGGCSFTPQNASDTLVAAERLVSLI
;
A
#
# COMPACT_ATOMS: atom_id res chain seq x y z
N MET A 1 15.35 8.58 -25.77
CA MET A 1 15.44 7.92 -24.45
C MET A 1 14.03 7.55 -24.03
N PRO A 2 13.76 6.30 -23.65
CA PRO A 2 12.46 5.97 -23.07
C PRO A 2 12.29 6.80 -21.79
N LYS A 3 11.19 7.56 -21.69
CA LYS A 3 10.80 8.23 -20.44
C LYS A 3 10.60 7.13 -19.40
N VAL A 4 11.43 7.12 -18.37
CA VAL A 4 11.17 6.30 -17.17
C VAL A 4 9.83 6.78 -16.64
N LYS A 5 8.79 5.97 -16.78
CA LYS A 5 7.48 6.25 -16.16
C LYS A 5 7.66 5.98 -14.66
N GLU A 6 7.70 7.03 -13.88
CA GLU A 6 7.69 6.94 -12.42
C GLU A 6 6.28 6.52 -11.98
N ASN A 7 6.15 5.30 -11.51
CA ASN A 7 4.89 4.69 -11.12
C ASN A 7 4.91 4.36 -9.63
N CYS A 8 3.81 4.65 -8.92
CA CYS A 8 3.61 4.39 -7.50
C CYS A 8 4.57 5.16 -6.56
N CYS A 9 4.24 5.18 -5.29
CA CYS A 9 5.13 5.64 -4.23
C CYS A 9 4.80 4.93 -2.92
N VAL A 10 5.82 4.65 -2.12
CA VAL A 10 5.73 4.12 -0.77
C VAL A 10 6.19 5.16 0.22
N VAL A 11 5.49 5.28 1.33
CA VAL A 11 5.83 6.17 2.46
C VAL A 11 5.87 5.33 3.74
N GLY A 12 6.88 5.54 4.57
CA GLY A 12 6.96 4.98 5.92
C GLY A 12 7.30 6.07 6.91
N ILE A 13 6.55 6.19 8.00
CA ILE A 13 6.79 7.18 9.05
C ILE A 13 6.70 6.49 10.41
N TYR A 14 7.69 6.73 11.25
CA TYR A 14 7.74 6.25 12.61
C TYR A 14 8.12 7.39 13.58
N SER A 15 7.36 7.54 14.66
CA SER A 15 7.61 8.52 15.70
C SER A 15 8.39 7.89 16.85
N LEU A 16 9.60 8.36 17.09
CA LEU A 16 10.41 7.95 18.25
C LEU A 16 9.82 8.43 19.61
N THR A 17 8.92 9.40 19.57
CA THR A 17 8.32 10.00 20.77
C THR A 17 6.88 9.52 21.02
N GLY A 18 6.39 8.56 20.24
CA GLY A 18 5.03 8.02 20.37
C GLY A 18 3.92 8.93 19.84
N LYS A 19 4.24 10.05 19.18
CA LYS A 19 3.23 10.95 18.61
C LYS A 19 2.51 10.33 17.43
N ASN A 20 1.24 10.68 17.27
CA ASN A 20 0.46 10.28 16.09
C ASN A 20 1.05 10.88 14.82
N VAL A 21 1.45 10.01 13.87
CA VAL A 21 2.05 10.39 12.58
C VAL A 21 1.11 10.22 11.40
N VAL A 22 -0.13 9.79 11.61
CA VAL A 22 -1.12 9.61 10.54
C VAL A 22 -1.41 10.93 9.79
N PRO A 23 -1.50 12.11 10.42
CA PRO A 23 -1.60 13.37 9.67
C PRO A 23 -0.45 13.57 8.67
N MET A 24 0.77 13.18 9.04
CA MET A 24 1.95 13.33 8.18
C MET A 24 1.94 12.39 6.98
N VAL A 25 1.37 11.16 7.10
CA VAL A 25 1.27 10.25 5.95
C VAL A 25 0.33 10.81 4.89
N PHE A 26 -0.75 11.47 5.28
CA PHE A 26 -1.64 12.12 4.33
C PHE A 26 -0.97 13.25 3.57
N ASP A 27 -0.21 14.10 4.25
CA ASP A 27 0.54 15.17 3.60
C ASP A 27 1.59 14.61 2.63
N ALA A 28 2.28 13.55 3.02
CA ALA A 28 3.24 12.85 2.17
C ALA A 28 2.55 12.21 0.94
N LEU A 29 1.45 11.47 1.13
CA LEU A 29 0.71 10.86 0.03
C LEU A 29 0.17 11.90 -0.94
N ARG A 30 -0.30 13.04 -0.44
CA ARG A 30 -0.77 14.16 -1.25
C ARG A 30 0.34 14.81 -2.06
N ALA A 31 1.50 15.03 -1.45
CA ALA A 31 2.67 15.56 -2.13
C ALA A 31 3.18 14.60 -3.24
N LEU A 32 3.02 13.30 -3.05
CA LEU A 32 3.51 12.25 -3.94
C LEU A 32 2.44 11.69 -4.91
N GLN A 33 1.19 12.18 -4.85
CA GLN A 33 0.11 11.63 -5.68
C GLN A 33 0.30 11.85 -7.20
N HIS A 34 1.17 12.75 -7.61
CA HIS A 34 1.56 12.89 -9.02
C HIS A 34 2.18 11.60 -9.59
N ARG A 35 2.70 10.73 -8.72
CA ARG A 35 3.26 9.42 -9.08
C ARG A 35 2.20 8.32 -9.16
N GLY A 36 1.02 8.50 -8.54
CA GLY A 36 -0.06 7.52 -8.56
C GLY A 36 -1.40 8.15 -8.19
N GLN A 37 -2.33 8.19 -9.16
CA GLN A 37 -3.62 8.89 -9.02
C GLN A 37 -4.83 7.95 -9.04
N GLU A 38 -4.61 6.64 -9.14
CA GLU A 38 -5.70 5.67 -9.29
C GLU A 38 -6.26 5.19 -7.96
N ALA A 39 -5.38 4.97 -7.00
CA ALA A 39 -5.75 4.56 -5.66
C ALA A 39 -4.64 4.94 -4.67
N TRP A 40 -5.02 5.05 -3.42
CA TRP A 40 -4.10 5.27 -2.33
C TRP A 40 -4.57 4.56 -1.06
N GLY A 41 -3.67 4.40 -0.13
CA GLY A 41 -4.00 3.82 1.15
C GLY A 41 -2.88 3.98 2.16
N PHE A 42 -3.19 3.67 3.40
CA PHE A 42 -2.22 3.57 4.47
C PHE A 42 -2.61 2.47 5.46
N ALA A 43 -1.64 2.00 6.22
CA ALA A 43 -1.85 1.02 7.28
C ALA A 43 -1.12 1.42 8.54
N VAL A 44 -1.76 1.15 9.67
CA VAL A 44 -1.20 1.26 11.01
C VAL A 44 -1.25 -0.11 11.69
N PRO A 45 -0.44 -0.37 12.73
CA PRO A 45 -0.52 -1.62 13.48
C PRO A 45 -1.92 -1.89 14.04
N ASN A 46 -2.29 -3.16 14.08
CA ASN A 46 -3.53 -3.67 14.70
C ASN A 46 -4.86 -3.16 14.10
N LYS A 47 -4.83 -2.56 12.91
CA LYS A 47 -6.03 -2.13 12.19
C LYS A 47 -6.02 -2.63 10.75
N PRO A 48 -7.21 -2.79 10.12
CA PRO A 48 -7.27 -3.03 8.68
C PRO A 48 -6.72 -1.80 7.93
N PRO A 49 -6.05 -1.99 6.78
CA PRO A 49 -5.60 -0.87 5.95
C PRO A 49 -6.76 0.02 5.50
N PHE A 50 -6.56 1.31 5.58
CA PHE A 50 -7.46 2.28 4.94
C PHE A 50 -7.08 2.42 3.47
N LYS A 51 -8.06 2.31 2.57
CA LYS A 51 -7.84 2.38 1.12
C LYS A 51 -8.93 3.18 0.44
N LYS A 52 -8.57 3.93 -0.59
CA LYS A 52 -9.51 4.71 -1.38
C LYS A 52 -9.10 4.74 -2.86
N ILE A 53 -10.08 4.74 -3.75
CA ILE A 53 -9.89 4.95 -5.18
C ILE A 53 -9.84 6.45 -5.46
N GLY A 54 -9.05 6.86 -6.43
CA GLY A 54 -8.90 8.24 -6.85
C GLY A 54 -7.79 8.99 -6.12
N LEU A 55 -7.89 10.31 -6.12
CA LEU A 55 -6.91 11.20 -5.53
C LEU A 55 -7.01 11.23 -3.99
N VAL A 56 -5.89 11.54 -3.35
CA VAL A 56 -5.85 11.79 -1.90
C VAL A 56 -6.74 12.96 -1.57
N SER A 57 -7.76 12.74 -0.74
CA SER A 57 -8.81 13.71 -0.41
C SER A 57 -8.27 15.01 0.16
N HIS A 58 -8.91 16.13 -0.21
CA HIS A 58 -8.63 17.45 0.34
C HIS A 58 -9.60 17.87 1.46
N SER A 59 -10.62 17.06 1.76
CA SER A 59 -11.59 17.38 2.82
C SER A 59 -10.96 17.36 4.19
N SER A 60 -10.82 18.54 4.81
CA SER A 60 -10.15 18.69 6.11
C SER A 60 -10.90 18.00 7.26
N SER A 61 -12.23 17.90 7.19
CA SER A 61 -13.06 17.29 8.24
C SER A 61 -13.02 15.75 8.20
N GLU A 62 -13.17 15.14 7.01
CA GLU A 62 -13.04 13.69 6.83
C GLU A 62 -11.63 13.22 7.24
N PHE A 63 -10.61 13.97 6.81
CA PHE A 63 -9.24 13.72 7.14
C PHE A 63 -8.96 13.70 8.65
N LYS A 64 -9.43 14.72 9.39
CA LYS A 64 -9.25 14.79 10.85
C LYS A 64 -9.87 13.59 11.55
N LYS A 65 -11.06 13.17 11.11
CA LYS A 65 -11.76 12.01 11.67
C LYS A 65 -10.96 10.73 11.45
N ILE A 66 -10.49 10.48 10.23
CA ILE A 66 -9.68 9.31 9.90
C ILE A 66 -8.35 9.32 10.67
N ALA A 67 -7.68 10.47 10.75
CA ALA A 67 -6.41 10.61 11.46
C ALA A 67 -6.53 10.38 12.98
N GLN A 68 -7.70 10.64 13.56
CA GLN A 68 -8.01 10.32 14.96
C GLN A 68 -8.33 8.84 15.14
N GLU A 69 -9.16 8.28 14.24
CA GLU A 69 -9.54 6.86 14.27
C GLU A 69 -8.34 5.93 14.12
N TYR A 70 -7.40 6.28 13.24
CA TYR A 70 -6.18 5.52 12.96
C TYR A 70 -4.95 6.02 13.70
N ALA A 71 -5.11 6.82 14.75
CA ALA A 71 -3.98 7.41 15.46
C ALA A 71 -2.91 6.36 15.82
N SER A 72 -1.67 6.61 15.40
CA SER A 72 -0.55 5.67 15.56
C SER A 72 0.80 6.38 15.46
N PRO A 73 1.81 5.92 16.19
CA PRO A 73 3.19 6.38 16.02
C PRO A 73 3.91 5.71 14.84
N CYS A 74 3.26 4.76 14.15
CA CYS A 74 3.83 4.03 13.03
C CYS A 74 2.79 3.92 11.91
N VAL A 75 3.17 4.27 10.69
CA VAL A 75 2.30 4.20 9.51
C VAL A 75 3.11 3.92 8.26
N ILE A 76 2.56 3.08 7.38
CA ILE A 76 3.01 2.94 5.99
C ILE A 76 1.91 3.41 5.05
N GLY A 77 2.29 4.03 3.94
CA GLY A 77 1.36 4.55 2.94
C GLY A 77 1.80 4.23 1.52
N HIS A 78 0.84 4.28 0.59
CA HIS A 78 1.08 3.98 -0.82
C HIS A 78 0.14 4.79 -1.71
N VAL A 79 0.66 5.30 -2.82
CA VAL A 79 -0.12 5.79 -3.95
C VAL A 79 0.12 4.89 -5.16
N ARG A 80 -0.95 4.47 -5.82
CA ARG A 80 -0.92 3.50 -6.91
C ARG A 80 -1.10 4.19 -8.25
N TYR A 81 -0.24 3.82 -9.20
CA TYR A 81 -0.43 3.98 -10.62
C TYR A 81 -0.46 2.58 -11.25
N SER A 82 -1.54 2.22 -11.94
CA SER A 82 -1.63 0.93 -12.62
C SER A 82 -1.14 1.07 -14.06
N THR A 83 -0.27 0.19 -14.46
CA THR A 83 0.13 0.02 -15.86
C THR A 83 -0.73 -1.02 -16.56
N MET A 84 -1.49 -1.81 -15.83
CA MET A 84 -2.34 -2.89 -16.34
C MET A 84 -3.55 -3.15 -15.43
N GLY A 85 -4.75 -3.21 -16.04
CA GLY A 85 -5.98 -3.62 -15.38
C GLY A 85 -6.78 -2.49 -14.72
N THR A 86 -8.00 -2.81 -14.31
CA THR A 86 -8.90 -1.90 -13.58
C THR A 86 -8.40 -1.66 -12.16
N SER A 87 -8.38 -0.41 -11.72
CA SER A 87 -8.07 -0.06 -10.35
C SER A 87 -9.19 -0.52 -9.41
N THR A 88 -8.90 -1.56 -8.63
CA THR A 88 -9.80 -2.07 -7.60
C THR A 88 -9.24 -1.81 -6.21
N LEU A 89 -10.11 -1.69 -5.20
CA LEU A 89 -9.68 -1.60 -3.80
C LEU A 89 -8.87 -2.82 -3.36
N ALA A 90 -9.13 -3.99 -3.94
CA ALA A 90 -8.38 -5.21 -3.64
C ALA A 90 -6.89 -5.08 -4.00
N ASN A 91 -6.60 -4.38 -5.10
CA ASN A 91 -5.23 -4.16 -5.58
C ASN A 91 -4.57 -2.90 -5.01
N ALA A 92 -5.33 -2.04 -4.32
CA ALA A 92 -4.77 -0.88 -3.63
C ALA A 92 -3.91 -1.35 -2.45
N GLN A 93 -2.76 -0.69 -2.26
CA GLN A 93 -1.84 -1.01 -1.18
C GLN A 93 -1.94 0.06 -0.06
N PRO A 94 -1.52 -0.26 1.18
CA PRO A 94 -0.89 -1.49 1.65
C PRO A 94 -1.80 -2.72 1.61
N LEU A 95 -1.20 -3.90 1.36
CA LEU A 95 -1.88 -5.19 1.45
C LEU A 95 -1.72 -5.78 2.84
N LYS A 96 -2.76 -6.42 3.37
CA LYS A 96 -2.71 -7.12 4.65
C LYS A 96 -2.83 -8.62 4.44
N VAL A 97 -1.87 -9.37 5.00
CA VAL A 97 -1.88 -10.83 5.08
C VAL A 97 -1.62 -11.21 6.53
N LYS A 98 -2.60 -11.77 7.21
CA LYS A 98 -2.57 -12.00 8.68
C LYS A 98 -2.22 -10.70 9.42
N ASP A 99 -1.10 -10.70 10.16
CA ASP A 99 -0.64 -9.54 10.94
C ASP A 99 0.38 -8.67 10.20
N LEU A 100 0.75 -9.05 8.96
CA LEU A 100 1.66 -8.29 8.12
C LEU A 100 0.89 -7.30 7.22
N CYS A 101 1.31 -6.04 7.23
CA CYS A 101 0.95 -5.06 6.20
C CYS A 101 2.18 -4.72 5.37
N ILE A 102 2.02 -4.74 4.05
CA ILE A 102 3.12 -4.49 3.11
C ILE A 102 2.71 -3.48 2.04
N ALA A 103 3.63 -2.58 1.71
CA ALA A 103 3.55 -1.69 0.55
C ALA A 103 4.83 -1.85 -0.28
N HIS A 104 4.68 -1.93 -1.60
CA HIS A 104 5.77 -2.21 -2.51
C HIS A 104 5.65 -1.36 -3.78
N ASN A 105 6.76 -0.81 -4.20
CA ASN A 105 6.91 -0.14 -5.49
C ASN A 105 7.99 -0.84 -6.30
N GLY A 106 7.59 -1.61 -7.30
CA GLY A 106 8.49 -2.40 -8.14
C GLY A 106 7.80 -3.60 -8.75
N THR A 107 8.60 -4.52 -9.28
CA THR A 107 8.15 -5.79 -9.87
C THR A 107 8.98 -6.93 -9.31
N ILE A 108 8.33 -7.98 -8.83
CA ILE A 108 8.99 -9.19 -8.34
C ILE A 108 9.05 -10.18 -9.52
N ALA A 109 10.23 -10.28 -10.15
CA ALA A 109 10.41 -11.03 -11.39
C ALA A 109 10.08 -12.52 -11.27
N ASN A 110 10.33 -13.13 -10.09
CA ASN A 110 10.10 -14.54 -9.81
C ASN A 110 8.84 -14.79 -8.95
N ALA A 111 7.82 -13.94 -9.04
CA ALA A 111 6.59 -14.06 -8.27
C ALA A 111 5.90 -15.43 -8.47
N GLN A 112 5.95 -16.00 -9.68
CA GLN A 112 5.40 -17.33 -9.96
C GLN A 112 6.12 -18.44 -9.19
N GLU A 113 7.45 -18.38 -9.10
CA GLU A 113 8.24 -19.36 -8.33
C GLU A 113 7.91 -19.26 -6.85
N ILE A 114 7.83 -18.03 -6.32
CA ILE A 114 7.45 -17.77 -4.93
C ILE A 114 6.04 -18.29 -4.64
N SER A 115 5.09 -18.09 -5.55
CA SER A 115 3.72 -18.58 -5.43
C SER A 115 3.68 -20.10 -5.30
N ASN A 116 4.47 -20.83 -6.08
CA ASN A 116 4.55 -22.28 -6.01
C ASN A 116 5.08 -22.78 -4.65
N LEU A 117 5.90 -21.98 -3.97
CA LEU A 117 6.41 -22.31 -2.64
C LEU A 117 5.39 -22.07 -1.51
N VAL A 118 4.39 -21.25 -1.73
CA VAL A 118 3.37 -20.92 -0.71
C VAL A 118 2.23 -21.95 -0.67
N GLY A 119 2.11 -22.79 -1.71
CA GLY A 119 1.24 -23.98 -1.67
C GLY A 119 -0.26 -23.67 -1.68
N GLY A 120 -0.73 -22.69 -2.43
CA GLY A 120 -2.19 -22.41 -2.49
C GLY A 120 -2.58 -21.05 -3.02
N CYS A 121 -1.64 -20.22 -3.37
CA CYS A 121 -1.92 -18.96 -4.03
C CYS A 121 -2.11 -19.20 -5.54
N SER A 122 -3.33 -18.97 -6.05
CA SER A 122 -3.59 -18.96 -7.49
C SER A 122 -3.00 -17.68 -8.09
N PHE A 123 -1.68 -17.58 -8.15
CA PHE A 123 -1.05 -16.50 -8.89
C PHE A 123 -1.28 -16.72 -10.38
N THR A 124 -2.17 -15.91 -10.94
CA THR A 124 -2.21 -15.71 -12.39
C THR A 124 -1.75 -14.28 -12.64
N PRO A 125 -0.94 -14.02 -13.69
CA PRO A 125 -0.48 -12.66 -14.00
C PRO A 125 -1.60 -11.63 -14.17
N GLN A 126 -2.83 -12.09 -14.34
CA GLN A 126 -4.01 -11.25 -14.49
C GLN A 126 -4.76 -10.95 -13.18
N ASN A 127 -4.60 -11.78 -12.13
CA ASN A 127 -5.49 -11.73 -10.96
C ASN A 127 -4.82 -11.53 -9.61
N ALA A 128 -3.50 -11.68 -9.49
CA ALA A 128 -2.80 -11.49 -8.22
C ALA A 128 -1.65 -10.51 -8.36
N SER A 129 -1.51 -9.67 -7.35
CA SER A 129 -0.37 -8.78 -7.20
C SER A 129 0.85 -9.59 -6.77
N ASP A 130 2.00 -9.39 -7.40
CA ASP A 130 3.31 -9.91 -6.99
C ASP A 130 3.63 -9.54 -5.53
N THR A 131 3.18 -8.38 -5.08
CA THR A 131 3.26 -7.92 -3.69
C THR A 131 2.48 -8.83 -2.74
N LEU A 132 1.29 -9.33 -3.16
CA LEU A 132 0.50 -10.26 -2.34
C LEU A 132 1.25 -11.58 -2.16
N VAL A 133 1.81 -12.11 -3.24
CA VAL A 133 2.61 -13.35 -3.20
C VAL A 133 3.80 -13.21 -2.27
N ALA A 134 4.51 -12.08 -2.32
CA ALA A 134 5.62 -11.79 -1.41
C ALA A 134 5.16 -11.71 0.05
N ALA A 135 4.01 -11.07 0.32
CA ALA A 135 3.45 -10.97 1.66
C ALA A 135 3.07 -12.35 2.22
N GLU A 136 2.44 -13.20 1.42
CA GLU A 136 2.08 -14.57 1.81
C GLU A 136 3.33 -15.40 2.10
N ARG A 137 4.37 -15.27 1.28
CA ARG A 137 5.64 -15.96 1.51
C ARG A 137 6.30 -15.50 2.81
N LEU A 138 6.38 -14.18 3.04
CA LEU A 138 6.92 -13.65 4.30
C LEU A 138 6.17 -14.19 5.51
N VAL A 139 4.83 -14.18 5.48
CA VAL A 139 4.01 -14.72 6.58
C VAL A 139 4.21 -16.22 6.77
N SER A 140 4.53 -16.97 5.73
CA SER A 140 4.81 -18.43 5.84
C SER A 140 6.17 -18.74 6.47
N LEU A 141 7.06 -17.75 6.59
CA LEU A 141 8.40 -17.88 7.17
C LEU A 141 8.48 -17.44 8.64
N ILE A 142 7.44 -16.78 9.13
CA ILE A 142 7.33 -16.29 10.52
C ILE A 142 6.38 -17.19 11.32
#